data_cc68b28a28a4c127e77d21f7b4dfaf9b
#
_entry.id   cc68b28a28a4c127e77d21f7b4dfaf9b
#
_cell.length_a   1.000
_cell.length_b   1.000
_cell.length_c   1.000
_cell.angle_alpha   90.00
_cell.angle_beta   90.00
_cell.angle_gamma   90.00
#
_symmetry.space_group_name_H-M   'P 1'
#
loop_
_entity.id
_entity.type
_entity.pdbx_description
1 polymer ?
#
loop_
_entity_poly.entity_id
_entity_poly.type
_entity_poly.pdbx_seq_one_letter_code
_entity_poly.pdbx_strand_id
1 'polypeptide(L)'
;MKLFCTLLLSVISVGLFADTQAKHLFVLSGQSNMQGHRPDDAFTPMVEKALGKEKVIVVQDALGGQPIHRWWKEWKDPKGEKPNQSGDLYDRLMGKSKKT
;
A
#
# COMPACT_ATOMS: atom_id res chain seq x y z
N MET A 1 29.92 -42.46 -42.02
CA MET A 1 29.51 -42.23 -40.63
C MET A 1 29.00 -40.81 -40.51
N LYS A 2 27.76 -40.69 -40.31
CA LYS A 2 27.15 -39.37 -40.13
C LYS A 2 27.02 -39.11 -38.63
N LEU A 3 27.81 -38.19 -38.14
CA LEU A 3 27.66 -37.63 -36.81
C LEU A 3 26.49 -36.68 -36.84
N PHE A 4 25.35 -37.16 -36.29
CA PHE A 4 24.29 -36.27 -35.95
C PHE A 4 24.64 -35.57 -34.64
N CYS A 5 25.20 -34.38 -34.77
CA CYS A 5 25.22 -33.44 -33.66
C CYS A 5 23.79 -32.94 -33.47
N THR A 6 23.04 -33.65 -32.66
CA THR A 6 21.76 -33.13 -32.18
C THR A 6 22.11 -32.01 -31.22
N LEU A 7 22.12 -30.80 -31.76
CA LEU A 7 22.21 -29.61 -30.96
C LEU A 7 20.88 -29.51 -30.18
N LEU A 8 20.89 -30.06 -29.01
CA LEU A 8 19.76 -29.88 -28.06
C LEU A 8 19.78 -28.42 -27.65
N LEU A 9 19.04 -27.62 -28.41
CA LEU A 9 18.77 -26.24 -28.01
C LEU A 9 17.86 -26.31 -26.81
N SER A 10 18.43 -26.41 -25.62
CA SER A 10 17.70 -26.20 -24.40
C SER A 10 17.29 -24.74 -24.38
N VAL A 11 16.07 -24.49 -24.80
CA VAL A 11 15.41 -23.21 -24.57
C VAL A 11 15.23 -23.11 -23.07
N ILE A 12 16.17 -22.46 -22.41
CA ILE A 12 15.98 -22.01 -21.06
C ILE A 12 14.97 -20.89 -21.18
N SER A 13 13.71 -21.24 -21.01
CA SER A 13 12.68 -20.24 -20.79
C SER A 13 13.00 -19.58 -19.45
N VAL A 14 13.72 -18.49 -19.51
CA VAL A 14 13.84 -17.60 -18.36
C VAL A 14 12.44 -17.03 -18.19
N GLY A 15 11.71 -17.63 -17.27
CA GLY A 15 10.43 -17.08 -16.85
C GLY A 15 10.71 -15.67 -16.31
N LEU A 16 10.34 -14.69 -17.07
CA LEU A 16 10.27 -13.31 -16.60
C LEU A 16 9.21 -13.28 -15.51
N PHE A 17 9.64 -13.39 -14.26
CA PHE A 17 8.81 -13.09 -13.11
C PHE A 17 8.61 -11.58 -13.09
N ALA A 18 7.57 -11.11 -13.78
CA ALA A 18 7.22 -9.68 -13.89
C ALA A 18 6.87 -9.05 -12.54
N ASP A 19 6.83 -9.84 -11.45
CA ASP A 19 6.22 -9.45 -10.19
C ASP A 19 7.21 -9.24 -9.05
N THR A 20 8.51 -9.21 -9.30
CA THR A 20 9.53 -9.01 -8.26
C THR A 20 9.51 -7.59 -7.68
N GLN A 21 8.78 -6.66 -8.32
CA GLN A 21 8.70 -5.25 -7.95
C GLN A 21 7.38 -4.87 -7.23
N ALA A 22 6.41 -5.78 -7.17
CA ALA A 22 5.13 -5.51 -6.53
C ALA A 22 5.31 -5.30 -5.02
N LYS A 23 4.75 -4.20 -4.53
CA LYS A 23 4.74 -3.85 -3.12
C LYS A 23 3.33 -3.88 -2.56
N HIS A 24 3.22 -4.24 -1.29
CA HIS A 24 1.97 -4.22 -0.55
C HIS A 24 1.88 -2.93 0.26
N LEU A 25 0.91 -2.11 -0.06
CA LEU A 25 0.62 -0.89 0.67
C LEU A 25 -0.48 -1.14 1.70
N PHE A 26 -0.14 -0.99 2.96
CA PHE A 26 -1.10 -1.04 4.07
C PHE A 26 -1.40 0.37 4.54
N VAL A 27 -2.66 0.74 4.45
CA VAL A 27 -3.15 2.04 4.89
C VAL A 27 -3.89 1.86 6.22
N LEU A 28 -3.31 2.39 7.27
CA LEU A 28 -3.89 2.37 8.61
C LEU A 28 -4.54 3.73 8.86
N SER A 29 -5.83 3.80 8.57
CA SER A 29 -6.61 5.03 8.67
C SER A 29 -7.76 4.87 9.64
N GLY A 30 -8.17 5.95 10.26
CA GLY A 30 -9.26 5.96 11.22
C GLY A 30 -9.21 7.15 12.16
N GLN A 31 -9.94 7.04 13.25
CA GLN A 31 -9.98 8.07 14.28
C GLN A 31 -9.19 7.65 15.54
N SER A 32 -9.69 7.90 16.72
CA SER A 32 -8.94 7.79 17.98
C SER A 32 -8.25 6.43 18.19
N ASN A 33 -8.93 5.31 17.93
CA ASN A 33 -8.33 3.99 18.12
C ASN A 33 -7.15 3.76 17.18
N MET A 34 -7.26 4.18 15.93
CA MET A 34 -6.17 4.06 14.97
C MET A 34 -5.08 5.10 15.22
N GLN A 35 -5.41 6.28 15.70
CA GLN A 35 -4.42 7.31 16.07
C GLN A 35 -3.52 6.83 17.19
N GLY A 36 -4.07 6.12 18.19
CA GLY A 36 -3.32 5.54 19.30
C GLY A 36 -2.62 4.23 18.97
N HIS A 37 -2.89 3.64 17.82
CA HIS A 37 -2.26 2.40 17.40
C HIS A 37 -0.80 2.64 17.00
N ARG A 38 0.06 1.73 17.47
CA ARG A 38 1.50 1.75 17.17
C ARG A 38 1.84 0.57 16.26
N PRO A 39 1.77 0.73 14.94
CA PRO A 39 1.96 -0.38 14.00
C PRO A 39 3.36 -1.01 14.11
N ASP A 40 4.37 -0.25 14.49
CA ASP A 40 5.74 -0.73 14.60
C ASP A 40 5.95 -1.73 15.76
N ASP A 41 5.00 -1.80 16.71
CA ASP A 41 5.12 -2.72 17.84
C ASP A 41 4.85 -4.18 17.44
N ALA A 42 3.90 -4.42 16.55
CA ALA A 42 3.54 -5.78 16.13
C ALA A 42 3.12 -5.89 14.67
N PHE A 43 2.25 -5.01 14.19
CA PHE A 43 1.67 -5.13 12.85
C PHE A 43 2.75 -5.09 11.75
N THR A 44 3.55 -4.05 11.73
CA THR A 44 4.58 -3.86 10.70
C THR A 44 5.61 -5.00 10.71
N PRO A 45 6.18 -5.42 11.86
CA PRO A 45 7.08 -6.56 11.87
C PRO A 45 6.45 -7.86 11.39
N MET A 46 5.18 -8.10 11.68
CA MET A 46 4.48 -9.32 11.25
C MET A 46 4.26 -9.36 9.74
N VAL A 47 3.81 -8.26 9.14
CA VAL A 47 3.60 -8.23 7.69
C VAL A 47 4.92 -8.24 6.92
N GLU A 48 5.95 -7.60 7.45
CA GLU A 48 7.30 -7.66 6.89
C GLU A 48 7.88 -9.07 6.92
N LYS A 49 7.65 -9.81 8.01
CA LYS A 49 8.06 -11.21 8.11
C LYS A 49 7.32 -12.11 7.14
N ALA A 50 6.03 -11.87 6.92
CA ALA A 50 5.19 -12.68 6.04
C ALA A 50 5.45 -12.41 4.55
N LEU A 51 5.69 -11.16 4.19
CA LEU A 51 5.70 -10.70 2.79
C LEU A 51 7.09 -10.26 2.30
N GLY A 52 8.02 -10.05 3.20
CA GLY A 52 9.33 -9.47 2.91
C GLY A 52 9.35 -7.97 3.18
N LYS A 53 10.35 -7.51 3.92
CA LYS A 53 10.48 -6.12 4.35
C LYS A 53 10.50 -5.13 3.17
N GLU A 54 11.19 -5.47 2.10
CA GLU A 54 11.31 -4.65 0.89
C GLU A 54 10.01 -4.57 0.07
N LYS A 55 9.03 -5.45 0.35
CA LYS A 55 7.74 -5.50 -0.35
C LYS A 55 6.60 -4.87 0.44
N VAL A 56 6.88 -4.35 1.62
CA VAL A 56 5.85 -3.81 2.52
C VAL A 56 6.03 -2.32 2.71
N ILE A 57 4.94 -1.59 2.53
CA ILE A 57 4.84 -0.18 2.85
C ILE A 57 3.67 -0.02 3.82
N VAL A 58 3.94 0.53 4.99
CA VAL A 58 2.91 0.81 5.99
C VAL A 58 2.82 2.32 6.17
N VAL A 59 1.65 2.88 5.94
CA VAL A 59 1.35 4.28 6.23
C VAL A 59 0.21 4.37 7.22
N GLN A 60 0.33 5.28 8.15
CA GLN A 60 -0.70 5.55 9.13
C GLN A 60 -1.15 7.00 9.01
N ASP A 61 -2.44 7.18 8.87
CA ASP A 61 -3.07 8.48 8.92
C ASP A 61 -4.39 8.40 9.65
N ALA A 62 -4.36 8.82 10.90
CA ALA A 62 -5.52 8.80 11.77
C ALA A 62 -5.61 10.10 12.55
N LEU A 63 -6.83 10.51 12.83
CA LEU A 63 -7.09 11.72 13.60
C LEU A 63 -8.34 11.52 14.45
N GLY A 64 -8.19 11.71 15.74
CA GLY A 64 -9.28 11.53 16.71
C GLY A 64 -10.45 12.46 16.44
N GLY A 65 -11.68 11.93 16.67
CA GLY A 65 -12.91 12.71 16.50
C GLY A 65 -13.27 13.07 15.07
N GLN A 66 -12.61 12.49 14.07
CA GLN A 66 -12.85 12.86 12.68
C GLN A 66 -13.75 11.84 11.97
N PRO A 67 -14.75 12.31 11.20
CA PRO A 67 -15.61 11.44 10.43
C PRO A 67 -14.90 10.92 9.18
N ILE A 68 -15.28 9.73 8.74
CA ILE A 68 -14.65 9.03 7.61
C ILE A 68 -14.71 9.82 6.29
N HIS A 69 -15.71 10.67 6.12
CA HIS A 69 -15.85 11.45 4.88
C HIS A 69 -14.67 12.40 4.62
N ARG A 70 -13.91 12.79 5.64
CA ARG A 70 -12.71 13.60 5.44
C ARG A 70 -11.61 12.88 4.66
N TRP A 71 -11.64 11.55 4.64
CA TRP A 71 -10.73 10.74 3.81
C TRP A 71 -11.29 10.43 2.42
N TRP A 72 -12.54 10.83 2.13
CA TRP A 72 -13.14 10.65 0.82
C TRP A 72 -13.05 11.94 0.00
N LYS A 73 -12.17 11.96 -0.97
CA LYS A 73 -11.84 13.13 -1.78
C LYS A 73 -13.05 13.82 -2.42
N GLU A 74 -14.00 13.03 -2.88
CA GLU A 74 -15.17 13.53 -3.62
C GLU A 74 -16.41 13.74 -2.74
N TRP A 75 -16.26 13.57 -1.42
CA TRP A 75 -17.39 13.77 -0.54
C TRP A 75 -17.87 15.21 -0.56
N LYS A 76 -19.17 15.35 -0.68
CA LYS A 76 -19.87 16.65 -0.63
C LYS A 76 -20.84 16.63 0.53
N ASP A 77 -20.81 17.65 1.34
CA ASP A 77 -21.77 17.80 2.42
C ASP A 77 -23.18 17.98 1.82
N PRO A 78 -24.14 17.08 2.13
CA PRO A 78 -25.53 17.22 1.66
C PRO A 78 -26.19 18.52 2.10
N LYS A 79 -25.72 19.09 3.21
CA LYS A 79 -26.26 20.35 3.76
C LYS A 79 -25.44 21.57 3.40
N GLY A 80 -24.30 21.40 2.76
CA GLY A 80 -23.43 22.53 2.39
C GLY A 80 -22.72 23.22 3.56
N GLU A 81 -22.74 22.61 4.75
CA GLU A 81 -22.29 23.28 5.97
C GLU A 81 -20.78 23.33 6.17
N LYS A 82 -20.02 22.44 5.51
CA LYS A 82 -18.57 22.33 5.71
C LYS A 82 -17.80 21.99 4.43
N PRO A 83 -17.82 22.83 3.41
CA PRO A 83 -17.16 22.54 2.14
C PRO A 83 -15.63 22.41 2.26
N ASN A 84 -15.04 23.02 3.28
CA ASN A 84 -13.58 23.10 3.42
C ASN A 84 -12.92 21.90 4.10
N GLN A 85 -13.69 20.90 4.51
CA GLN A 85 -13.17 19.72 5.20
C GLN A 85 -13.33 18.41 4.42
N SER A 86 -13.94 18.49 3.23
CA SER A 86 -14.11 17.30 2.40
C SER A 86 -12.78 16.87 1.80
N GLY A 87 -12.40 15.64 2.07
CA GLY A 87 -11.24 15.03 1.45
C GLY A 87 -9.88 15.59 1.86
N ASP A 88 -9.80 16.52 2.80
CA ASP A 88 -8.50 17.08 3.23
C ASP A 88 -7.57 16.04 3.86
N LEU A 89 -8.14 15.08 4.57
CA LEU A 89 -7.37 13.95 5.13
C LEU A 89 -6.99 12.91 4.07
N TYR A 90 -7.77 12.81 2.99
CA TYR A 90 -7.38 12.00 1.84
C TYR A 90 -6.08 12.53 1.21
N ASP A 91 -5.98 13.81 0.96
CA ASP A 91 -4.78 14.40 0.37
C ASP A 91 -3.56 14.24 1.30
N ARG A 92 -3.76 14.36 2.60
CA ARG A 92 -2.71 14.11 3.60
C ARG A 92 -2.23 12.65 3.57
N LEU A 93 -3.17 11.70 3.52
CA LEU A 93 -2.86 10.27 3.43
C LEU A 93 -2.11 9.94 2.13
N MET A 94 -2.58 10.46 1.01
CA MET A 94 -1.94 10.26 -0.28
C MET A 94 -0.54 10.89 -0.34
N GLY A 95 -0.35 12.01 0.34
CA GLY A 95 0.96 12.62 0.49
C GLY A 95 1.94 11.73 1.26
N LYS A 96 1.47 11.04 2.29
CA LYS A 96 2.29 10.09 3.04
C LYS A 96 2.64 8.84 2.22
N SER A 97 1.68 8.29 1.50
CA SER A 97 1.90 7.08 0.69
C SER A 97 2.90 7.27 -0.45
N LYS A 98 3.01 8.49 -0.97
CA LYS A 98 3.97 8.82 -2.04
C LYS A 98 5.40 8.98 -1.54
N LYS A 99 5.59 9.26 -0.27
CA LYS A 99 6.92 9.47 0.34
C LYS A 99 7.62 8.18 0.73
N THR A 100 6.92 7.07 0.67
CA THR A 100 7.44 5.74 0.95
C THR A 100 7.61 4.93 -0.32
#